data_da48f6d7ec3928e74cc04a37e1532f85
#
_entry.id   da48f6d7ec3928e74cc04a37e1532f85
#
_cell.length_a   1.000
_cell.length_b   1.000
_cell.length_c   1.000
_cell.angle_alpha   90.00
_cell.angle_beta   90.00
_cell.angle_gamma   90.00
#
_symmetry.space_group_name_H-M   'P 1'
#
loop_
_entity.id
_entity.type
_entity.pdbx_description
1 polymer ?
#
loop_
_entity_poly.entity_id
_entity_poly.type
_entity_poly.pdbx_seq_one_letter_code
_entity_poly.pdbx_strand_id
1 'polypeptide(L)'
;TFSAVATPIAIMEDFGNSSIPFDGELYACVCWEAWGDLMDLDEFSNADYVQSENLWFEGVTAKTWLGFKWFPHENLPVDGSSDAKNFYYHRSSCGHAIGADYSQRIDYLAEYDSNQVMAKMSHGAGLIDDTGCIERVYNSA
;
A
#
# COMPACT_ATOMS: atom_id res chain seq x y z
N THR A 1 -9.00 -14.22 -3.10
CA THR A 1 -8.21 -14.81 -4.21
C THR A 1 -8.34 -13.95 -5.46
N PHE A 2 -7.22 -13.54 -6.06
CA PHE A 2 -7.18 -12.90 -7.39
C PHE A 2 -7.05 -13.99 -8.46
N SER A 3 -8.06 -14.81 -8.60
CA SER A 3 -8.03 -15.92 -9.58
C SER A 3 -8.30 -15.50 -11.03
N ALA A 4 -8.65 -14.23 -11.26
CA ALA A 4 -8.91 -13.68 -12.59
C ALA A 4 -8.71 -12.16 -12.61
N VAL A 5 -8.44 -11.60 -13.79
CA VAL A 5 -8.32 -10.16 -14.05
C VAL A 5 -9.61 -9.38 -13.73
N ALA A 6 -10.74 -10.07 -13.67
CA ALA A 6 -12.05 -9.47 -13.34
C ALA A 6 -12.08 -8.74 -11.99
N THR A 7 -11.35 -9.22 -10.98
CA THR A 7 -11.33 -8.59 -9.65
C THR A 7 -10.61 -7.23 -9.64
N PRO A 8 -9.40 -7.09 -10.19
CA PRO A 8 -8.75 -5.79 -10.36
C PRO A 8 -9.55 -4.81 -11.24
N ILE A 9 -10.22 -5.29 -12.28
CA ILE A 9 -11.08 -4.47 -13.15
C ILE A 9 -12.27 -3.93 -12.35
N ALA A 10 -12.93 -4.76 -11.52
CA ALA A 10 -14.04 -4.32 -10.70
C ALA A 10 -13.63 -3.20 -9.71
N ILE A 11 -12.42 -3.27 -9.15
CA ILE A 11 -11.88 -2.21 -8.30
C ILE A 11 -11.68 -0.92 -9.11
N MET A 12 -11.16 -1.03 -10.33
CA MET A 12 -11.00 0.11 -11.23
C MET A 12 -12.36 0.75 -11.58
N GLU A 13 -13.38 -0.06 -11.83
CA GLU A 13 -14.76 0.40 -12.09
C GLU A 13 -15.36 1.12 -10.90
N ASP A 14 -15.14 0.62 -9.67
CA ASP A 14 -15.60 1.26 -8.42
C ASP A 14 -15.02 2.68 -8.28
N PHE A 15 -13.74 2.88 -8.58
CA PHE A 15 -13.11 4.20 -8.59
C PHE A 15 -13.66 5.10 -9.71
N GLY A 16 -13.87 4.55 -10.90
CA GLY A 16 -14.49 5.27 -12.01
C GLY A 16 -15.91 5.75 -11.68
N ASN A 17 -16.73 4.89 -11.07
CA ASN A 17 -18.09 5.22 -10.63
C ASN A 17 -18.10 6.27 -9.50
N SER A 18 -17.05 6.31 -8.67
CA SER A 18 -16.88 7.31 -7.62
C SER A 18 -16.30 8.64 -8.13
N SER A 19 -16.12 8.80 -9.44
CA SER A 19 -15.55 10.00 -10.07
C SER A 19 -14.13 10.36 -9.59
N ILE A 20 -13.36 9.39 -9.17
CA ILE A 20 -11.97 9.57 -8.78
C ILE A 20 -11.10 9.67 -10.04
N PRO A 21 -10.21 10.67 -10.17
CA PRO A 21 -9.39 10.84 -11.36
C PRO A 21 -8.33 9.75 -11.50
N PHE A 22 -8.10 9.30 -12.74
CA PHE A 22 -7.01 8.39 -13.10
C PHE A 22 -5.79 9.18 -13.57
N ASP A 23 -5.16 9.90 -12.65
CA ASP A 23 -4.00 10.77 -12.90
C ASP A 23 -2.65 10.09 -12.63
N GLY A 24 -2.66 8.77 -12.35
CA GLY A 24 -1.48 8.00 -11.99
C GLY A 24 -1.11 8.07 -10.49
N GLU A 25 -1.96 8.68 -9.66
CA GLU A 25 -1.80 8.79 -8.19
C GLU A 25 -2.70 7.79 -7.43
N LEU A 26 -3.11 6.70 -8.10
CA LEU A 26 -3.82 5.58 -7.50
C LEU A 26 -2.82 4.54 -6.99
N TYR A 27 -3.07 4.05 -5.78
CA TYR A 27 -2.21 3.09 -5.09
C TYR A 27 -3.02 1.86 -4.67
N ALA A 28 -2.41 0.69 -4.80
CA ALA A 28 -2.96 -0.57 -4.36
C ALA A 28 -1.97 -1.25 -3.40
N CYS A 29 -2.29 -1.23 -2.11
CA CYS A 29 -1.53 -1.89 -1.06
C CYS A 29 -2.15 -3.26 -0.79
N VAL A 30 -1.43 -4.32 -1.09
CA VAL A 30 -1.92 -5.71 -1.03
C VAL A 30 -1.07 -6.58 -0.14
N CYS A 31 -1.65 -7.65 0.43
CA CYS A 31 -0.89 -8.64 1.18
C CYS A 31 0.00 -9.48 0.24
N TRP A 32 1.01 -10.14 0.81
CA TRP A 32 1.96 -10.96 0.04
C TRP A 32 1.29 -12.14 -0.67
N GLU A 33 0.23 -12.71 -0.08
CA GLU A 33 -0.54 -13.79 -0.71
C GLU A 33 -1.29 -13.30 -1.94
N ALA A 34 -1.94 -12.13 -1.84
CA ALA A 34 -2.60 -11.49 -2.97
C ALA A 34 -1.59 -11.06 -4.06
N TRP A 35 -0.37 -10.66 -3.65
CA TRP A 35 0.71 -10.37 -4.59
C TRP A 35 1.15 -11.62 -5.35
N GLY A 36 1.24 -12.79 -4.65
CA GLY A 36 1.52 -14.07 -5.29
C GLY A 36 0.48 -14.43 -6.35
N ASP A 37 -0.81 -14.32 -6.03
CA ASP A 37 -1.90 -14.55 -6.99
C ASP A 37 -1.82 -13.61 -8.21
N LEU A 38 -1.46 -12.33 -7.98
CA LEU A 38 -1.28 -11.37 -9.07
C LEU A 38 -0.09 -11.75 -9.97
N MET A 39 0.97 -12.29 -9.41
CA MET A 39 2.12 -12.75 -10.17
C MET A 39 1.81 -13.97 -11.05
N ASP A 40 0.82 -14.77 -10.66
CA ASP A 40 0.35 -15.92 -11.45
C ASP A 40 -0.53 -15.51 -12.64
N LEU A 41 -1.00 -14.25 -12.66
CA LEU A 41 -1.75 -13.72 -13.80
C LEU A 41 -0.80 -13.28 -14.92
N ASP A 42 -0.94 -13.87 -16.10
CA ASP A 42 -0.13 -13.53 -17.28
C ASP A 42 -0.23 -12.04 -17.64
N GLU A 43 -1.40 -11.45 -17.53
CA GLU A 43 -1.66 -10.03 -17.82
C GLU A 43 -0.96 -9.09 -16.85
N PHE A 44 -0.69 -9.55 -15.63
CA PHE A 44 0.05 -8.78 -14.63
C PHE A 44 1.55 -9.02 -14.74
N SER A 45 1.99 -10.26 -14.89
CA SER A 45 3.40 -10.66 -14.83
C SER A 45 4.16 -10.45 -16.13
N ASN A 46 3.49 -10.49 -17.28
CA ASN A 46 4.12 -10.50 -18.60
C ASN A 46 4.35 -9.07 -19.12
N ALA A 47 5.59 -8.79 -19.55
CA ALA A 47 5.99 -7.51 -20.14
C ALA A 47 5.25 -7.17 -21.44
N ASP A 48 4.79 -8.17 -22.20
CA ASP A 48 4.06 -7.98 -23.45
C ASP A 48 2.71 -7.26 -23.24
N TYR A 49 2.08 -7.45 -22.07
CA TYR A 49 0.80 -6.82 -21.74
C TYR A 49 0.96 -5.45 -21.07
N VAL A 50 2.09 -5.14 -20.44
CA VAL A 50 2.20 -3.99 -19.50
C VAL A 50 3.30 -3.00 -19.88
N GLN A 51 4.05 -3.21 -20.94
CA GLN A 51 5.19 -2.36 -21.36
C GLN A 51 6.19 -2.07 -20.22
N SER A 52 6.31 -2.96 -19.26
CA SER A 52 7.26 -2.87 -18.16
C SER A 52 8.21 -4.06 -18.15
N GLU A 53 9.36 -3.90 -17.55
CA GLU A 53 10.34 -4.97 -17.41
C GLU A 53 9.78 -6.17 -16.64
N ASN A 54 10.30 -7.35 -16.94
CA ASN A 54 9.77 -8.59 -16.40
C ASN A 54 10.04 -8.71 -14.90
N LEU A 55 9.00 -8.70 -14.09
CA LEU A 55 9.03 -8.80 -12.63
C LEU A 55 9.80 -10.03 -12.11
N TRP A 56 9.74 -11.15 -12.82
CA TRP A 56 10.39 -12.39 -12.42
C TRP A 56 11.92 -12.29 -12.40
N PHE A 57 12.51 -11.47 -13.26
CA PHE A 57 13.96 -11.32 -13.35
C PHE A 57 14.53 -10.25 -12.44
N GLU A 58 13.75 -9.21 -12.12
CA GLU A 58 14.25 -8.05 -11.39
C GLU A 58 13.91 -8.04 -9.90
N GLY A 59 13.00 -8.91 -9.46
CA GLY A 59 12.55 -8.96 -8.07
C GLY A 59 11.85 -7.66 -7.64
N VAL A 60 11.20 -6.97 -8.58
CA VAL A 60 10.51 -5.71 -8.32
C VAL A 60 9.30 -5.96 -7.43
N THR A 61 9.19 -5.18 -6.35
CA THR A 61 8.09 -5.24 -5.38
C THR A 61 7.04 -4.15 -5.58
N ALA A 62 7.09 -3.43 -6.70
CA ALA A 62 6.09 -2.42 -7.06
C ALA A 62 5.92 -2.38 -8.58
N LYS A 63 4.68 -2.30 -9.05
CA LYS A 63 4.33 -2.28 -10.47
C LYS A 63 3.14 -1.38 -10.74
N THR A 64 3.15 -0.69 -11.87
CA THR A 64 2.00 0.07 -12.35
C THR A 64 1.18 -0.79 -13.32
N TRP A 65 -0.09 -1.03 -13.01
CA TRP A 65 -1.02 -1.80 -13.81
C TRP A 65 -2.46 -1.33 -13.59
N LEU A 66 -3.27 -1.27 -14.62
CA LEU A 66 -4.66 -0.75 -14.60
C LEU A 66 -4.79 0.65 -13.96
N GLY A 67 -3.78 1.50 -14.11
CA GLY A 67 -3.78 2.84 -13.50
C GLY A 67 -3.38 2.89 -12.04
N PHE A 68 -3.18 1.76 -11.38
CA PHE A 68 -2.74 1.67 -9.98
C PHE A 68 -1.25 1.36 -9.89
N LYS A 69 -0.60 1.91 -8.86
CA LYS A 69 0.73 1.51 -8.40
C LYS A 69 0.57 0.43 -7.34
N TRP A 70 0.80 -0.82 -7.73
CA TRP A 70 0.66 -2.01 -6.88
C TRP A 70 1.93 -2.23 -6.08
N PHE A 71 1.79 -2.50 -4.79
CA PHE A 71 2.91 -2.88 -3.93
C PHE A 71 2.44 -3.79 -2.77
N PRO A 72 3.24 -4.79 -2.39
CA PRO A 72 2.93 -5.65 -1.25
C PRO A 72 3.34 -4.99 0.07
N HIS A 73 2.59 -5.28 1.14
CA HIS A 73 2.91 -4.88 2.51
C HIS A 73 2.51 -5.99 3.49
N GLU A 74 3.35 -6.24 4.50
CA GLU A 74 3.13 -7.33 5.46
C GLU A 74 2.19 -6.93 6.60
N ASN A 75 2.32 -5.71 7.12
CA ASN A 75 1.58 -5.25 8.29
C ASN A 75 0.20 -4.68 7.93
N LEU A 76 -0.55 -5.39 7.11
CA LEU A 76 -1.94 -5.03 6.83
C LEU A 76 -2.83 -5.49 7.98
N PRO A 77 -3.88 -4.71 8.35
CA PRO A 77 -4.86 -5.17 9.32
C PRO A 77 -5.58 -6.40 8.80
N VAL A 78 -5.97 -7.27 9.72
CA VAL A 78 -6.77 -8.46 9.43
C VAL A 78 -8.21 -8.23 9.88
N ASP A 79 -9.13 -8.97 9.27
CA ASP A 79 -10.50 -8.99 9.74
C ASP A 79 -10.72 -10.00 10.87
N GLY A 80 -11.97 -10.19 11.31
CA GLY A 80 -12.31 -11.16 12.35
C GLY A 80 -12.04 -12.63 12.00
N SER A 81 -11.83 -12.94 10.72
CA SER A 81 -11.50 -14.28 10.19
C SER A 81 -10.00 -14.48 9.97
N SER A 82 -9.18 -13.51 10.34
CA SER A 82 -7.72 -13.45 10.10
C SER A 82 -7.34 -13.24 8.62
N ASP A 83 -8.29 -12.85 7.77
CA ASP A 83 -8.04 -12.52 6.38
C ASP A 83 -7.46 -11.11 6.25
N ALA A 84 -6.45 -10.93 5.41
CA ALA A 84 -5.81 -9.63 5.24
C ALA A 84 -6.71 -8.63 4.50
N LYS A 85 -6.70 -7.39 4.94
CA LYS A 85 -7.43 -6.29 4.32
C LYS A 85 -6.52 -5.55 3.35
N ASN A 86 -6.82 -5.62 2.07
CA ASN A 86 -6.14 -4.87 1.03
C ASN A 86 -6.77 -3.49 0.86
N PHE A 87 -5.94 -2.47 0.62
CA PHE A 87 -6.35 -1.08 0.48
C PHE A 87 -6.02 -0.54 -0.89
N TYR A 88 -7.03 0.07 -1.49
CA TYR A 88 -6.92 0.79 -2.76
C TYR A 88 -7.30 2.23 -2.50
N TYR A 89 -6.42 3.17 -2.83
CA TYR A 89 -6.66 4.57 -2.50
C TYR A 89 -6.04 5.53 -3.50
N HIS A 90 -6.69 6.68 -3.62
CA HIS A 90 -6.13 7.82 -4.32
C HIS A 90 -5.33 8.68 -3.34
N ARG A 91 -4.23 9.26 -3.77
CA ARG A 91 -3.34 10.07 -2.92
C ARG A 91 -4.06 11.20 -2.17
N SER A 92 -5.01 11.87 -2.81
CA SER A 92 -5.76 12.98 -2.19
C SER A 92 -6.69 12.54 -1.07
N SER A 93 -7.05 11.25 -1.01
CA SER A 93 -7.97 10.71 -0.01
C SER A 93 -7.32 10.48 1.35
N CYS A 94 -5.99 10.44 1.39
CA CYS A 94 -5.21 10.23 2.60
C CYS A 94 -4.40 11.47 2.94
N GLY A 95 -4.46 11.90 4.21
CA GLY A 95 -3.65 12.99 4.72
C GLY A 95 -2.59 12.50 5.69
N HIS A 96 -1.39 13.06 5.58
CA HIS A 96 -0.31 12.88 6.54
C HIS A 96 0.13 14.23 7.07
N ALA A 97 0.15 14.38 8.39
CA ALA A 97 0.58 15.60 9.06
C ALA A 97 1.78 15.33 9.97
N ILE A 98 2.76 16.19 9.93
CA ILE A 98 3.92 16.17 10.81
C ILE A 98 3.75 17.30 11.82
N GLY A 99 3.51 16.95 13.09
CA GLY A 99 3.33 17.91 14.18
C GLY A 99 4.67 18.41 14.74
N ALA A 100 5.64 17.51 14.87
CA ALA A 100 7.01 17.83 15.21
C ALA A 100 7.94 16.97 14.37
N ASP A 101 8.87 17.61 13.71
CA ASP A 101 9.89 16.93 12.92
C ASP A 101 10.85 16.14 13.83
N TYR A 102 11.64 15.27 13.22
CA TYR A 102 12.65 14.49 13.93
C TYR A 102 13.58 15.41 14.72
N SER A 103 13.68 15.17 16.02
CA SER A 103 14.64 15.87 16.90
C SER A 103 15.36 14.86 17.78
N GLN A 104 16.67 15.08 17.96
CA GLN A 104 17.50 14.29 18.84
C GLN A 104 18.14 15.16 19.91
N ARG A 105 18.30 14.59 21.10
CA ARG A 105 18.99 15.20 22.22
C ARG A 105 19.88 14.18 22.88
N ILE A 106 21.09 14.61 23.24
CA ILE A 106 22.05 13.80 23.99
C ILE A 106 22.27 14.50 25.31
N ASP A 107 21.94 13.83 26.40
CA ASP A 107 22.14 14.31 27.76
C ASP A 107 23.09 13.37 28.51
N TYR A 108 24.03 13.95 29.28
CA TYR A 108 24.87 13.18 30.18
C TYR A 108 24.14 12.94 31.49
N LEU A 109 24.01 11.67 31.89
CA LEU A 109 23.45 11.24 33.17
C LEU A 109 24.57 10.97 34.16
N ALA A 110 24.82 11.90 35.08
CA ALA A 110 25.89 11.80 36.05
C ALA A 110 25.70 10.64 37.06
N GLU A 111 24.45 10.23 37.32
CA GLU A 111 24.13 9.12 38.25
C GLU A 111 24.62 7.76 37.73
N TYR A 112 24.69 7.58 36.39
CA TYR A 112 25.04 6.32 35.75
C TYR A 112 26.33 6.41 34.94
N ASP A 113 27.03 7.55 34.99
CA ASP A 113 28.22 7.82 34.14
C ASP A 113 28.01 7.42 32.67
N SER A 114 26.87 7.80 32.10
CA SER A 114 26.41 7.38 30.79
C SER A 114 25.78 8.52 29.99
N ASN A 115 25.76 8.41 28.68
CA ASN A 115 25.06 9.34 27.80
C ASN A 115 23.67 8.77 27.44
N GLN A 116 22.63 9.53 27.71
CA GLN A 116 21.28 9.24 27.25
C GLN A 116 21.04 9.88 25.89
N VAL A 117 20.67 9.07 24.90
CA VAL A 117 20.25 9.55 23.59
C VAL A 117 18.73 9.44 23.51
N MET A 118 18.09 10.57 23.26
CA MET A 118 16.64 10.66 23.08
C MET A 118 16.34 11.12 21.67
N ALA A 119 15.51 10.37 20.94
CA ALA A 119 14.94 10.76 19.66
C ALA A 119 13.42 10.84 19.78
N LYS A 120 12.81 11.88 19.21
CA LYS A 120 11.36 12.02 19.16
C LYS A 120 10.91 12.64 17.87
N MET A 121 9.73 12.19 17.43
CA MET A 121 9.01 12.68 16.27
C MET A 121 7.51 12.58 16.58
N SER A 122 6.72 13.49 16.06
CA SER A 122 5.26 13.45 16.16
C SER A 122 4.65 13.56 14.77
N HIS A 123 3.93 12.54 14.36
CA HIS A 123 3.22 12.54 13.08
C HIS A 123 1.89 11.80 13.23
N GLY A 124 0.97 12.06 12.32
CA GLY A 124 -0.31 11.38 12.23
C GLY A 124 -0.76 11.26 10.78
N ALA A 125 -1.54 10.25 10.51
CA ALA A 125 -2.18 10.07 9.20
C ALA A 125 -3.66 9.79 9.41
N GLY A 126 -4.48 10.18 8.46
CA GLY A 126 -5.91 9.96 8.49
C GLY A 126 -6.53 9.97 7.10
N LEU A 127 -7.70 9.36 7.01
CA LEU A 127 -8.55 9.41 5.84
C LEU A 127 -9.26 10.77 5.80
N ILE A 128 -9.19 11.46 4.66
CA ILE A 128 -9.84 12.76 4.43
C ILE A 128 -11.12 12.55 3.64
N ASP A 129 -11.08 11.69 2.63
CA ASP A 129 -12.18 11.38 1.73
C ASP A 129 -12.35 9.87 1.64
N ASP A 130 -13.47 9.36 2.13
CA ASP A 130 -13.80 7.94 2.15
C ASP A 130 -14.18 7.39 0.77
N THR A 131 -14.63 8.25 -0.15
CA THR A 131 -14.98 7.82 -1.53
C THR A 131 -13.76 7.41 -2.34
N GLY A 132 -12.61 7.97 -2.03
CA GLY A 132 -11.34 7.68 -2.70
C GLY A 132 -10.49 6.61 -2.01
N CYS A 133 -11.07 5.83 -1.09
CA CYS A 133 -10.40 4.72 -0.43
C CYS A 133 -11.33 3.50 -0.36
N ILE A 134 -10.90 2.38 -0.93
CA ILE A 134 -11.66 1.12 -0.94
C ILE A 134 -10.89 0.06 -0.16
N GLU A 135 -11.56 -0.57 0.79
CA GLU A 135 -11.06 -1.74 1.51
C GLU A 135 -11.66 -3.01 0.88
N ARG A 136 -10.83 -4.01 0.65
CA ARG A 136 -11.25 -5.35 0.23
C ARG A 136 -10.55 -6.41 1.04
N VAL A 137 -11.33 -7.30 1.65
CA VAL A 137 -10.78 -8.46 2.36
C VAL A 137 -10.28 -9.48 1.34
N TYR A 138 -9.06 -9.95 1.53
CA TYR A 138 -8.49 -11.04 0.76
C TYR A 138 -8.66 -12.34 1.53
N ASN A 139 -9.43 -13.25 0.98
CA ASN A 139 -9.64 -14.58 1.55
C ASN A 139 -8.63 -15.56 0.94
N SER A 140 -7.74 -16.08 1.75
CA SER A 140 -6.69 -17.04 1.38
C SER A 140 -7.19 -18.49 1.46
N ALA A 141 -8.40 -18.78 0.96
CA ALA A 141 -8.97 -20.13 0.98
C ALA A 141 -8.53 -21.00 -0.19
#